data_5e3e3e85a16b24730cefc16cff9302fd
#
_entry.id   5e3e3e85a16b24730cefc16cff9302fd
#
_cell.length_a   1.000
_cell.length_b   1.000
_cell.length_c   1.000
_cell.angle_alpha   90.00
_cell.angle_beta   90.00
_cell.angle_gamma   90.00
#
_symmetry.space_group_name_H-M   'P 1'
#
loop_
_entity.id
_entity.type
_entity.pdbx_description
1 polymer ?
#
loop_
_entity_poly.entity_id
_entity_poly.type
_entity_poly.pdbx_seq_one_letter_code
_entity_poly.pdbx_strand_id
1 'polypeptide(L)'
;IIYDHSPQKRLGVYYYESGAYPRKSSVIYDRANSSFCSLSLDELPEDIYAKTKIFHISSITLALDPSLKETAIKMIHKFHEAGAYISFDVNYRASLWSEEEAKKTVEAIFPYVDFLFVSEETSRRMLQRTGTLEEIMKGYADTYGCTLIATTRREAVSPTHHNFNSKIYMNGNFYEEEPYNNIEVIDRIGSGDAYLAGVLYGLIKFG
;
A
#
# COMPACT_ATOMS: atom_id res chain seq x y z
N ILE A 1 5.82 -7.17 17.83
CA ILE A 1 4.44 -6.67 17.98
C ILE A 1 4.43 -5.72 19.17
N ILE A 2 3.87 -4.55 18.97
CA ILE A 2 3.68 -3.55 20.04
C ILE A 2 2.24 -3.73 20.53
N TYR A 3 2.08 -3.88 21.84
CA TYR A 3 0.78 -4.03 22.47
C TYR A 3 0.44 -2.79 23.28
N ASP A 4 -0.72 -2.18 23.00
CA ASP A 4 -1.33 -1.15 23.84
C ASP A 4 -2.28 -1.82 24.84
N HIS A 5 -1.95 -1.72 26.13
CA HIS A 5 -2.74 -2.30 27.22
C HIS A 5 -3.70 -1.29 27.86
N SER A 6 -3.83 -0.09 27.28
CA SER A 6 -4.73 0.94 27.79
C SER A 6 -6.20 0.50 27.72
N PRO A 7 -6.96 0.51 28.82
CA PRO A 7 -8.36 0.10 28.80
C PRO A 7 -9.27 1.06 28.01
N GLN A 8 -8.78 2.26 27.66
CA GLN A 8 -9.48 3.24 26.85
C GLN A 8 -9.27 3.04 25.36
N LYS A 9 -8.36 2.15 24.97
CA LYS A 9 -8.01 1.86 23.58
C LYS A 9 -8.76 0.63 23.08
N ARG A 10 -9.05 0.64 21.80
CA ARG A 10 -9.76 -0.45 21.14
C ARG A 10 -9.04 -0.91 19.87
N LEU A 11 -9.30 -2.12 19.46
CA LEU A 11 -8.88 -2.62 18.17
C LEU A 11 -9.77 -2.00 17.06
N GLY A 12 -9.17 -1.63 15.95
CA GLY A 12 -9.91 -1.32 14.73
C GLY A 12 -10.52 -2.59 14.16
N VAL A 13 -11.75 -2.51 13.68
CA VAL A 13 -12.46 -3.65 13.09
C VAL A 13 -13.03 -3.29 11.72
N TYR A 14 -13.36 -4.29 10.94
CA TYR A 14 -14.16 -4.13 9.73
C TYR A 14 -15.21 -5.23 9.64
N TYR A 15 -16.30 -4.92 8.94
CA TYR A 15 -17.39 -5.85 8.66
C TYR A 15 -17.44 -6.05 7.15
N TYR A 16 -17.28 -7.30 6.72
CA TYR A 16 -17.35 -7.67 5.32
C TYR A 16 -18.65 -8.42 5.03
N GLU A 17 -19.39 -7.95 4.05
CA GLU A 17 -20.57 -8.60 3.52
C GLU A 17 -20.27 -9.16 2.13
N SER A 18 -20.34 -10.47 1.99
CA SER A 18 -20.14 -11.14 0.70
C SER A 18 -21.19 -10.74 -0.32
N GLY A 19 -20.76 -10.47 -1.54
CA GLY A 19 -21.66 -10.21 -2.66
C GLY A 19 -22.32 -11.50 -3.15
N ALA A 20 -23.57 -11.35 -3.62
CA ALA A 20 -24.27 -12.37 -4.40
C ALA A 20 -25.01 -11.66 -5.52
N TYR A 21 -24.96 -12.21 -6.75
CA TYR A 21 -25.59 -11.56 -7.88
C TYR A 21 -27.07 -11.22 -7.59
N PRO A 22 -27.53 -9.99 -7.89
CA PRO A 22 -26.78 -8.87 -8.51
C PRO A 22 -26.06 -7.95 -7.51
N ARG A 23 -26.11 -8.22 -6.19
CA ARG A 23 -25.56 -7.38 -5.15
C ARG A 23 -24.03 -7.53 -5.06
N LYS A 24 -23.33 -6.40 -5.08
CA LYS A 24 -21.88 -6.34 -4.87
C LYS A 24 -21.54 -6.57 -3.40
N SER A 25 -20.33 -7.09 -3.13
CA SER A 25 -19.77 -7.14 -1.79
C SER A 25 -19.56 -5.74 -1.22
N SER A 26 -19.72 -5.59 0.10
CA SER A 26 -19.47 -4.34 0.81
C SER A 26 -18.56 -4.54 2.00
N VAL A 27 -17.83 -3.47 2.38
CA VAL A 27 -16.98 -3.44 3.56
C VAL A 27 -17.27 -2.17 4.35
N ILE A 28 -17.55 -2.32 5.62
CA ILE A 28 -17.69 -1.21 6.57
C ILE A 28 -16.49 -1.24 7.49
N TYR A 29 -15.74 -0.14 7.55
CA TYR A 29 -14.59 0.00 8.41
C TYR A 29 -14.91 0.82 9.65
N ASP A 30 -14.59 0.29 10.83
CA ASP A 30 -14.62 0.98 12.10
C ASP A 30 -13.20 1.07 12.68
N ARG A 31 -12.44 2.06 12.22
CA ARG A 31 -11.01 2.27 12.50
C ARG A 31 -10.72 3.50 13.34
N ALA A 32 -11.65 4.47 13.39
CA ALA A 32 -11.46 5.72 14.12
C ALA A 32 -11.20 5.45 15.62
N ASN A 33 -10.30 6.21 16.22
CA ASN A 33 -9.93 6.09 17.64
C ASN A 33 -9.46 4.69 18.07
N SER A 34 -8.94 3.89 17.15
CA SER A 34 -8.28 2.62 17.50
C SER A 34 -6.90 2.87 18.12
N SER A 35 -6.37 1.88 18.83
CA SER A 35 -5.01 1.95 19.43
C SER A 35 -3.96 2.35 18.41
N PHE A 36 -4.10 1.89 17.17
CA PHE A 36 -3.17 2.22 16.09
C PHE A 36 -3.13 3.72 15.77
N CYS A 37 -4.26 4.43 15.90
CA CYS A 37 -4.32 5.87 15.65
C CYS A 37 -3.50 6.70 16.64
N SER A 38 -3.16 6.13 17.80
CA SER A 38 -2.36 6.80 18.84
C SER A 38 -0.92 6.30 18.93
N LEU A 39 -0.45 5.53 17.95
CA LEU A 39 0.94 5.07 17.91
C LEU A 39 1.89 6.26 17.95
N SER A 40 2.90 6.20 18.83
CA SER A 40 3.97 7.17 18.93
C SER A 40 5.33 6.54 18.67
N LEU A 41 6.32 7.37 18.32
CA LEU A 41 7.71 6.88 18.11
C LEU A 41 8.33 6.31 19.37
N ASP A 42 7.93 6.82 20.54
CA ASP A 42 8.49 6.40 21.83
C ASP A 42 8.09 4.96 22.20
N GLU A 43 7.08 4.40 21.53
CA GLU A 43 6.68 3.00 21.68
C GLU A 43 7.55 2.03 20.86
N LEU A 44 8.38 2.56 19.96
CA LEU A 44 9.28 1.74 19.15
C LEU A 44 10.62 1.54 19.84
N PRO A 45 11.16 0.31 19.91
CA PRO A 45 12.52 0.07 20.36
C PRO A 45 13.50 0.85 19.48
N GLU A 46 14.45 1.56 20.09
CA GLU A 46 15.38 2.44 19.36
C GLU A 46 16.27 1.67 18.35
N ASP A 47 16.57 0.42 18.65
CA ASP A 47 17.38 -0.45 17.80
C ASP A 47 16.62 -1.02 16.58
N ILE A 48 15.31 -0.82 16.49
CA ILE A 48 14.48 -1.33 15.37
C ILE A 48 14.94 -0.72 14.05
N TYR A 49 15.32 0.56 14.04
CA TYR A 49 15.70 1.25 12.82
C TYR A 49 16.95 0.63 12.18
N ALA A 50 17.98 0.37 12.97
CA ALA A 50 19.23 -0.21 12.50
C ALA A 50 19.11 -1.71 12.13
N LYS A 51 18.11 -2.41 12.66
CA LYS A 51 17.90 -3.84 12.41
C LYS A 51 16.95 -4.11 11.25
N THR A 52 16.24 -3.10 10.76
CA THR A 52 15.23 -3.26 9.72
C THR A 52 15.88 -3.15 8.33
N LYS A 53 15.65 -4.15 7.48
CA LYS A 53 16.07 -4.11 6.07
C LYS A 53 15.05 -3.42 5.18
N ILE A 54 13.76 -3.67 5.41
CA ILE A 54 12.65 -3.08 4.66
C ILE A 54 11.62 -2.59 5.65
N PHE A 55 11.26 -1.33 5.57
CA PHE A 55 10.12 -0.75 6.28
C PHE A 55 8.95 -0.60 5.29
N HIS A 56 7.85 -1.31 5.56
CA HIS A 56 6.65 -1.21 4.74
C HIS A 56 5.57 -0.39 5.43
N ILE A 57 4.93 0.51 4.66
CA ILE A 57 3.80 1.32 5.12
C ILE A 57 2.82 1.58 3.97
N SER A 58 1.54 1.69 4.31
CA SER A 58 0.46 2.03 3.38
C SER A 58 -0.03 3.47 3.59
N SER A 59 -0.52 4.11 2.54
CA SER A 59 -1.15 5.43 2.64
C SER A 59 -2.38 5.44 3.54
N ILE A 60 -3.01 4.29 3.79
CA ILE A 60 -4.10 4.19 4.77
C ILE A 60 -3.65 4.68 6.14
N THR A 61 -2.43 4.33 6.57
CA THR A 61 -1.86 4.79 7.85
C THR A 61 -1.81 6.31 7.93
N LEU A 62 -1.45 6.97 6.83
CA LEU A 62 -1.37 8.44 6.73
C LEU A 62 -2.73 9.13 6.72
N ALA A 63 -3.79 8.39 6.42
CA ALA A 63 -5.15 8.91 6.25
C ALA A 63 -6.06 8.69 7.47
N LEU A 64 -5.64 7.85 8.43
CA LEU A 64 -6.51 7.45 9.56
C LEU A 64 -6.66 8.54 10.62
N ASP A 65 -5.58 9.25 10.92
CA ASP A 65 -5.54 10.26 11.99
C ASP A 65 -4.39 11.24 11.75
N PRO A 66 -4.55 12.56 12.04
CA PRO A 66 -3.50 13.56 11.84
C PRO A 66 -2.22 13.29 12.65
N SER A 67 -2.34 12.87 13.91
CA SER A 67 -1.18 12.55 14.77
C SER A 67 -0.44 11.32 14.26
N LEU A 68 -1.18 10.28 13.87
CA LEU A 68 -0.63 9.08 13.24
C LEU A 68 0.09 9.41 11.92
N LYS A 69 -0.47 10.33 11.11
CA LYS A 69 0.17 10.82 9.87
C LYS A 69 1.56 11.41 10.16
N GLU A 70 1.66 12.29 11.15
CA GLU A 70 2.94 12.89 11.53
C GLU A 70 3.93 11.83 12.03
N THR A 71 3.48 10.91 12.86
CA THR A 71 4.27 9.77 13.36
C THR A 71 4.77 8.91 12.20
N ALA A 72 3.89 8.54 11.27
CA ALA A 72 4.21 7.72 10.11
C ALA A 72 5.25 8.38 9.19
N ILE A 73 5.13 9.68 8.93
CA ILE A 73 6.13 10.43 8.14
C ILE A 73 7.49 10.43 8.86
N LYS A 74 7.52 10.66 10.16
CA LYS A 74 8.75 10.58 10.95
C LYS A 74 9.36 9.18 10.93
N MET A 75 8.53 8.13 10.97
CA MET A 75 9.00 6.74 10.81
C MET A 75 9.67 6.52 9.45
N ILE A 76 9.05 6.95 8.37
CA ILE A 76 9.62 6.84 7.02
C ILE A 76 11.01 7.48 6.98
N HIS A 77 11.16 8.71 7.48
CA HIS A 77 12.45 9.40 7.51
C HIS A 77 13.47 8.65 8.34
N LYS A 78 13.14 8.25 9.57
CA LYS A 78 14.07 7.54 10.46
C LYS A 78 14.54 6.20 9.89
N PHE A 79 13.65 5.41 9.30
CA PHE A 79 14.03 4.15 8.65
C PHE A 79 14.89 4.38 7.41
N HIS A 80 14.56 5.38 6.60
CA HIS A 80 15.34 5.75 5.43
C HIS A 80 16.77 6.24 5.84
N GLU A 81 16.88 7.13 6.84
CA GLU A 81 18.15 7.61 7.38
C GLU A 81 19.00 6.48 7.97
N ALA A 82 18.36 5.46 8.53
CA ALA A 82 19.03 4.25 9.03
C ALA A 82 19.44 3.26 7.93
N GLY A 83 19.14 3.55 6.66
CA GLY A 83 19.49 2.71 5.50
C GLY A 83 18.55 1.56 5.22
N ALA A 84 17.35 1.55 5.79
CA ALA A 84 16.31 0.60 5.42
C ALA A 84 15.67 0.99 4.08
N TYR A 85 15.35 0.01 3.24
CA TYR A 85 14.52 0.23 2.08
C TYR A 85 13.09 0.58 2.50
N ILE A 86 12.50 1.59 1.85
CA ILE A 86 11.12 2.02 2.11
C ILE A 86 10.20 1.41 1.07
N SER A 87 9.29 0.58 1.51
CA SER A 87 8.21 -0.01 0.71
C SER A 87 6.91 0.73 0.98
N PHE A 88 6.27 1.27 -0.05
CA PHE A 88 5.08 2.09 0.09
C PHE A 88 3.94 1.61 -0.81
N ASP A 89 2.77 1.35 -0.22
CA ASP A 89 1.54 1.05 -0.95
C ASP A 89 0.61 2.26 -0.97
N VAL A 90 0.37 2.81 -2.16
CA VAL A 90 -0.51 3.99 -2.35
C VAL A 90 -1.96 3.70 -2.03
N ASN A 91 -2.40 2.52 -1.94
CA ASN A 91 -3.68 1.99 -1.45
C ASN A 91 -4.78 3.05 -1.13
N TYR A 92 -5.06 3.92 -2.06
CA TYR A 92 -5.96 5.07 -1.91
C TYR A 92 -7.37 4.64 -1.48
N ARG A 93 -7.93 5.36 -0.53
CA ARG A 93 -9.29 5.14 -0.03
C ARG A 93 -10.06 6.47 0.03
N ALA A 94 -10.99 6.66 -0.92
CA ALA A 94 -11.83 7.88 -0.99
C ALA A 94 -12.67 8.14 0.27
N SER A 95 -12.91 7.11 1.09
CA SER A 95 -13.62 7.25 2.36
C SER A 95 -12.79 7.87 3.49
N LEU A 96 -11.47 8.00 3.32
CA LEU A 96 -10.57 8.52 4.36
C LEU A 96 -10.14 9.96 4.07
N TRP A 97 -9.88 10.31 2.83
CA TRP A 97 -9.39 11.62 2.42
C TRP A 97 -9.69 11.95 0.96
N SER A 98 -9.58 13.23 0.58
CA SER A 98 -9.75 13.68 -0.79
C SER A 98 -8.58 13.23 -1.69
N GLU A 99 -8.81 13.18 -3.01
CA GLU A 99 -7.74 12.88 -3.98
C GLU A 99 -6.63 13.93 -3.94
N GLU A 100 -6.98 15.20 -3.74
CA GLU A 100 -6.03 16.30 -3.66
C GLU A 100 -5.11 16.17 -2.44
N GLU A 101 -5.67 15.92 -1.26
CA GLU A 101 -4.89 15.70 -0.04
C GLU A 101 -4.03 14.44 -0.13
N ALA A 102 -4.60 13.35 -0.66
CA ALA A 102 -3.88 12.10 -0.88
C ALA A 102 -2.69 12.31 -1.82
N LYS A 103 -2.91 12.94 -2.98
CA LYS A 103 -1.86 13.25 -3.95
C LYS A 103 -0.73 14.05 -3.33
N LYS A 104 -1.07 15.17 -2.69
CA LYS A 104 -0.08 16.05 -2.04
C LYS A 104 0.76 15.29 -1.00
N THR A 105 0.10 14.44 -0.19
CA THR A 105 0.78 13.70 0.88
C THR A 105 1.68 12.61 0.32
N VAL A 106 1.20 11.79 -0.62
CA VAL A 106 2.00 10.67 -1.13
C VAL A 106 3.14 11.14 -2.03
N GLU A 107 2.95 12.19 -2.83
CA GLU A 107 4.02 12.77 -3.66
C GLU A 107 5.16 13.37 -2.80
N ALA A 108 4.87 13.87 -1.62
CA ALA A 108 5.89 14.33 -0.67
C ALA A 108 6.72 13.18 -0.07
N ILE A 109 6.18 11.96 -0.08
CA ILE A 109 6.84 10.75 0.45
C ILE A 109 7.65 10.04 -0.64
N PHE A 110 7.24 10.10 -1.89
CA PHE A 110 7.87 9.37 -3.00
C PHE A 110 9.39 9.48 -3.09
N PRO A 111 10.04 10.64 -2.81
CA PRO A 111 11.51 10.73 -2.80
C PRO A 111 12.24 9.82 -1.81
N TYR A 112 11.52 9.24 -0.84
CA TYR A 112 12.06 8.31 0.15
C TYR A 112 11.75 6.84 -0.19
N VAL A 113 10.94 6.59 -1.24
CA VAL A 113 10.39 5.27 -1.55
C VAL A 113 11.29 4.51 -2.51
N ASP A 114 11.73 3.34 -2.10
CA ASP A 114 12.48 2.40 -2.95
C ASP A 114 11.54 1.46 -3.72
N PHE A 115 10.51 0.92 -3.05
CA PHE A 115 9.57 -0.05 -3.62
C PHE A 115 8.15 0.54 -3.58
N LEU A 116 7.65 0.93 -4.76
CA LEU A 116 6.35 1.58 -4.91
C LEU A 116 5.30 0.58 -5.41
N PHE A 117 4.23 0.44 -4.65
CA PHE A 117 3.04 -0.32 -5.04
C PHE A 117 1.90 0.65 -5.35
N VAL A 118 1.42 0.66 -6.59
CA VAL A 118 0.38 1.59 -7.02
C VAL A 118 -0.42 1.00 -8.18
N SER A 119 -1.75 1.03 -8.10
CA SER A 119 -2.58 0.59 -9.22
C SER A 119 -2.55 1.60 -10.38
N GLU A 120 -2.76 1.10 -11.61
CA GLU A 120 -2.89 1.96 -12.78
C GLU A 120 -4.01 2.99 -12.61
N GLU A 121 -5.16 2.57 -12.06
CA GLU A 121 -6.29 3.47 -11.80
C GLU A 121 -5.89 4.62 -10.86
N THR A 122 -5.20 4.31 -9.76
CA THR A 122 -4.74 5.33 -8.80
C THR A 122 -3.73 6.27 -9.44
N SER A 123 -2.80 5.74 -10.25
CA SER A 123 -1.82 6.54 -10.96
C SER A 123 -2.47 7.53 -11.92
N ARG A 124 -3.48 7.10 -12.67
CA ARG A 124 -4.17 7.96 -13.64
C ARG A 124 -5.12 8.95 -12.99
N ARG A 125 -5.96 8.49 -12.06
CA ARG A 125 -7.03 9.29 -11.49
C ARG A 125 -6.54 10.22 -10.39
N MET A 126 -5.95 9.65 -9.33
CA MET A 126 -5.54 10.42 -8.15
C MET A 126 -4.22 11.16 -8.41
N LEU A 127 -3.21 10.47 -8.96
CA LEU A 127 -1.89 11.05 -9.21
C LEU A 127 -1.80 11.79 -10.55
N GLN A 128 -2.85 11.72 -11.39
CA GLN A 128 -2.97 12.43 -12.66
C GLN A 128 -1.82 12.13 -13.64
N ARG A 129 -1.33 10.89 -13.62
CA ARG A 129 -0.29 10.45 -14.56
C ARG A 129 -0.92 10.13 -15.91
N THR A 130 -0.21 10.49 -16.99
CA THR A 130 -0.63 10.31 -18.39
C THR A 130 0.39 9.45 -19.13
N GLY A 131 0.01 8.91 -20.29
CA GLY A 131 0.86 8.04 -21.10
C GLY A 131 0.47 6.56 -20.98
N THR A 132 1.31 5.67 -21.52
CA THR A 132 1.17 4.23 -21.35
C THR A 132 1.48 3.81 -19.90
N LEU A 133 1.11 2.61 -19.51
CA LEU A 133 1.42 2.11 -18.17
C LEU A 133 2.93 2.06 -17.95
N GLU A 134 3.68 1.63 -18.96
CA GLU A 134 5.14 1.56 -18.95
C GLU A 134 5.78 2.94 -18.76
N GLU A 135 5.29 3.95 -19.45
CA GLU A 135 5.76 5.34 -19.30
C GLU A 135 5.47 5.87 -17.89
N ILE A 136 4.30 5.56 -17.32
CA ILE A 136 3.93 5.95 -15.96
C ILE A 136 4.87 5.29 -14.94
N MET A 137 5.09 3.96 -15.06
CA MET A 137 5.97 3.23 -14.15
C MET A 137 7.41 3.72 -14.23
N LYS A 138 7.93 3.89 -15.45
CA LYS A 138 9.25 4.48 -15.66
C LYS A 138 9.34 5.89 -15.11
N GLY A 139 8.30 6.71 -15.27
CA GLY A 139 8.22 8.07 -14.74
C GLY A 139 8.38 8.14 -13.22
N TYR A 140 7.88 7.16 -12.45
CA TYR A 140 8.11 7.09 -11.01
C TYR A 140 9.60 6.81 -10.69
N ALA A 141 10.23 5.89 -11.41
CA ALA A 141 11.65 5.61 -11.24
C ALA A 141 12.51 6.84 -11.58
N ASP A 142 12.26 7.44 -12.73
CA ASP A 142 13.06 8.58 -13.25
C ASP A 142 12.88 9.84 -12.36
N THR A 143 11.68 10.07 -11.82
CA THR A 143 11.38 11.29 -11.06
C THR A 143 11.74 11.17 -9.58
N TYR A 144 11.49 10.01 -8.96
CA TYR A 144 11.60 9.84 -7.51
C TYR A 144 12.70 8.86 -7.08
N GLY A 145 13.33 8.15 -8.03
CA GLY A 145 14.38 7.19 -7.73
C GLY A 145 13.88 5.84 -7.25
N CYS A 146 12.58 5.54 -7.40
CA CYS A 146 12.05 4.23 -7.03
C CYS A 146 12.74 3.11 -7.82
N THR A 147 13.29 2.12 -7.14
CA THR A 147 14.02 0.99 -7.76
C THR A 147 13.08 -0.10 -8.25
N LEU A 148 11.91 -0.23 -7.61
CA LEU A 148 10.85 -1.14 -8.02
C LEU A 148 9.50 -0.43 -8.01
N ILE A 149 8.76 -0.55 -9.10
CA ILE A 149 7.36 -0.14 -9.20
C ILE A 149 6.52 -1.35 -9.56
N ALA A 150 5.56 -1.70 -8.71
CA ALA A 150 4.65 -2.82 -8.94
C ALA A 150 3.21 -2.31 -9.08
N THR A 151 2.53 -2.81 -10.10
CA THR A 151 1.11 -2.53 -10.33
C THR A 151 0.33 -3.82 -10.49
N THR A 152 -0.91 -3.80 -10.03
CA THR A 152 -1.86 -4.90 -10.26
C THR A 152 -3.06 -4.38 -11.02
N ARG A 153 -3.57 -5.22 -11.91
CA ARG A 153 -4.83 -4.98 -12.61
C ARG A 153 -5.79 -6.11 -12.27
N ARG A 154 -6.98 -5.74 -11.86
CA ARG A 154 -8.06 -6.68 -11.59
C ARG A 154 -9.29 -6.26 -12.38
N GLU A 155 -9.87 -7.21 -13.08
CA GLU A 155 -11.12 -7.08 -13.79
C GLU A 155 -12.16 -8.03 -13.19
N ALA A 156 -13.30 -7.49 -12.75
CA ALA A 156 -14.40 -8.31 -12.25
C ALA A 156 -15.24 -8.78 -13.44
N VAL A 157 -15.15 -10.07 -13.78
CA VAL A 157 -15.99 -10.72 -14.79
C VAL A 157 -17.40 -10.93 -14.24
N SER A 158 -17.50 -11.33 -12.97
CA SER A 158 -18.72 -11.46 -12.20
C SER A 158 -18.45 -11.18 -10.72
N PRO A 159 -19.46 -11.15 -9.84
CA PRO A 159 -19.23 -11.01 -8.40
C PRO A 159 -18.32 -12.09 -7.80
N THR A 160 -18.26 -13.27 -8.42
CA THR A 160 -17.50 -14.43 -7.94
C THR A 160 -16.33 -14.83 -8.85
N HIS A 161 -16.13 -14.16 -10.00
CA HIS A 161 -15.06 -14.49 -10.94
C HIS A 161 -14.32 -13.24 -11.38
N HIS A 162 -12.99 -13.24 -11.22
CA HIS A 162 -12.14 -12.12 -11.59
C HIS A 162 -10.96 -12.56 -12.46
N ASN A 163 -10.49 -11.65 -13.30
CA ASN A 163 -9.18 -11.72 -13.92
C ASN A 163 -8.18 -10.92 -13.08
N PHE A 164 -6.95 -11.40 -13.00
CA PHE A 164 -5.86 -10.74 -12.30
C PHE A 164 -4.60 -10.76 -13.15
N ASN A 165 -3.92 -9.64 -13.20
CA ASN A 165 -2.59 -9.48 -13.80
C ASN A 165 -1.74 -8.53 -12.97
N SER A 166 -0.43 -8.67 -13.08
CA SER A 166 0.52 -7.77 -12.45
C SER A 166 1.67 -7.44 -13.40
N LYS A 167 2.22 -6.25 -13.24
CA LYS A 167 3.41 -5.79 -13.96
C LYS A 167 4.36 -5.15 -12.96
N ILE A 168 5.65 -5.48 -13.08
CA ILE A 168 6.73 -4.89 -12.26
C ILE A 168 7.72 -4.21 -13.20
N TYR A 169 8.12 -3.00 -12.85
CA TYR A 169 9.29 -2.33 -13.43
C TYR A 169 10.41 -2.33 -12.38
N MET A 170 11.55 -2.86 -12.73
CA MET A 170 12.72 -2.92 -11.85
C MET A 170 14.02 -2.91 -12.68
N ASN A 171 14.99 -2.09 -12.28
CA ASN A 171 16.32 -2.02 -12.91
C ASN A 171 16.26 -1.83 -14.44
N GLY A 172 15.34 -0.99 -14.93
CA GLY A 172 15.18 -0.71 -16.36
C GLY A 172 14.39 -1.74 -17.16
N ASN A 173 13.93 -2.83 -16.54
CA ASN A 173 13.21 -3.92 -17.19
C ASN A 173 11.77 -4.03 -16.68
N PHE A 174 10.88 -4.50 -17.57
CA PHE A 174 9.52 -4.86 -17.23
C PHE A 174 9.39 -6.37 -17.09
N TYR A 175 8.66 -6.78 -16.06
CA TYR A 175 8.34 -8.17 -15.76
C TYR A 175 6.82 -8.29 -15.69
N GLU A 176 6.27 -9.24 -16.42
CA GLU A 176 4.84 -9.53 -16.48
C GLU A 176 4.65 -11.04 -16.63
N GLU A 177 3.73 -11.61 -15.90
CA GLU A 177 3.33 -13.01 -16.04
C GLU A 177 2.06 -13.13 -16.89
N GLU A 178 1.80 -14.36 -17.37
CA GLU A 178 0.53 -14.66 -18.02
C GLU A 178 -0.64 -14.33 -17.08
N PRO A 179 -1.69 -13.65 -17.60
CA PRO A 179 -2.84 -13.29 -16.78
C PRO A 179 -3.56 -14.50 -16.19
N TYR A 180 -3.90 -14.42 -14.94
CA TYR A 180 -4.81 -15.37 -14.30
C TYR A 180 -6.25 -14.99 -14.66
N ASN A 181 -6.89 -15.83 -15.47
CA ASN A 181 -8.23 -15.56 -15.96
C ASN A 181 -9.26 -16.41 -15.24
N ASN A 182 -10.45 -15.83 -15.04
CA ASN A 182 -11.62 -16.50 -14.49
C ASN A 182 -11.37 -17.17 -13.12
N ILE A 183 -10.62 -16.49 -12.24
CA ILE A 183 -10.36 -16.98 -10.89
C ILE A 183 -11.67 -16.97 -10.11
N GLU A 184 -12.05 -18.11 -9.52
CA GLU A 184 -13.13 -18.17 -8.56
C GLU A 184 -12.72 -17.46 -7.26
N VAL A 185 -13.44 -16.41 -6.90
CA VAL A 185 -13.15 -15.58 -5.73
C VAL A 185 -13.98 -16.04 -4.55
N ILE A 186 -13.36 -16.70 -3.59
CA ILE A 186 -13.98 -17.07 -2.32
C ILE A 186 -13.91 -15.89 -1.36
N ASP A 187 -12.73 -15.30 -1.20
CA ASP A 187 -12.48 -14.07 -0.46
C ASP A 187 -11.38 -13.26 -1.17
N ARG A 188 -11.55 -11.96 -1.22
CA ARG A 188 -10.61 -11.03 -1.83
C ARG A 188 -9.89 -10.12 -0.83
N ILE A 189 -10.26 -10.17 0.44
CA ILE A 189 -9.65 -9.35 1.48
C ILE A 189 -8.17 -9.70 1.61
N GLY A 190 -7.32 -8.68 1.59
CA GLY A 190 -5.86 -8.87 1.69
C GLY A 190 -5.17 -9.40 0.42
N SER A 191 -5.87 -9.55 -0.72
CA SER A 191 -5.22 -10.02 -1.96
C SER A 191 -4.11 -9.09 -2.43
N GLY A 192 -4.26 -7.77 -2.27
CA GLY A 192 -3.21 -6.78 -2.53
C GLY A 192 -2.03 -6.93 -1.57
N ASP A 193 -2.33 -7.10 -0.27
CA ASP A 193 -1.30 -7.30 0.76
C ASP A 193 -0.52 -8.61 0.53
N ALA A 194 -1.20 -9.68 0.12
CA ALA A 194 -0.57 -10.96 -0.22
C ALA A 194 0.35 -10.84 -1.45
N TYR A 195 -0.08 -10.13 -2.50
CA TYR A 195 0.75 -9.85 -3.67
C TYR A 195 2.01 -9.07 -3.26
N LEU A 196 1.85 -7.98 -2.53
CA LEU A 196 2.93 -7.15 -2.03
C LEU A 196 3.92 -7.96 -1.18
N ALA A 197 3.41 -8.77 -0.25
CA ALA A 197 4.24 -9.65 0.58
C ALA A 197 5.04 -10.64 -0.26
N GLY A 198 4.44 -11.20 -1.33
CA GLY A 198 5.11 -12.08 -2.28
C GLY A 198 6.25 -11.37 -3.02
N VAL A 199 6.03 -10.15 -3.50
CA VAL A 199 7.07 -9.34 -4.16
C VAL A 199 8.22 -9.04 -3.19
N LEU A 200 7.93 -8.55 -1.98
CA LEU A 200 8.98 -8.26 -0.98
C LEU A 200 9.73 -9.53 -0.55
N TYR A 201 9.03 -10.66 -0.41
CA TYR A 201 9.68 -11.94 -0.13
C TYR A 201 10.63 -12.35 -1.26
N GLY A 202 10.19 -12.20 -2.52
CA GLY A 202 11.02 -12.48 -3.71
C GLY A 202 12.31 -11.66 -3.71
N LEU A 203 12.20 -10.35 -3.44
CA LEU A 203 13.35 -9.45 -3.35
C LEU A 203 14.33 -9.86 -2.23
N ILE A 204 13.82 -10.24 -1.05
CA ILE A 204 14.68 -10.64 0.07
C ILE A 204 15.38 -11.98 -0.21
N LYS A 205 14.70 -12.89 -0.88
CA LYS A 205 15.14 -14.27 -1.05
C LYS A 205 16.07 -14.47 -2.26
N PHE A 206 15.80 -13.76 -3.35
CA PHE A 206 16.41 -14.01 -4.65
C PHE A 206 17.18 -12.80 -5.23
N GLY A 207 17.04 -11.64 -4.63
CA GLY A 207 17.74 -10.40 -5.02
C GLY A 207 16.96 -9.56 -6.00
#